data_806f93a9f9d558dd3a722b807ba9a76a
#
_entry.id   806f93a9f9d558dd3a722b807ba9a76a
#
_cell.length_a   1.000
_cell.length_b   1.000
_cell.length_c   1.000
_cell.angle_alpha   90.00
_cell.angle_beta   90.00
_cell.angle_gamma   90.00
#
_symmetry.space_group_name_H-M   'P 1'
#
loop_
_entity.id
_entity.type
_entity.pdbx_description
1 polymer ?
#
loop_
_entity_poly.entity_id
_entity_poly.type
_entity_poly.pdbx_seq_one_letter_code
_entity_poly.pdbx_strand_id
1 'polypeptide(L)'
;MAQKKLHFETLQLHVGQEQPDPTTDARAVPIYQTTSYVFHNSAHAAARFELKDAGNIYGRLTNPTQNVLEERLAALEGGVIHKRLLYFVQLPGSGVLEPLASGAAAVTYAFQNITCAGDHIVAAKTIYGGTYNLLDHTLPAYGVTATFVDPADLSNFEKAIRPNTKAVFIETLGNPNSNIIDIDAVAEIAHRHNIPLIIDNTAATAYLVKPLSLGADIVVNSTSKYINGNSNSISGVITDGGTFKWDTEKYPGMRNFVKFGPFAYTAKLRNGLFRNTGACLSPQNAFLNSIGLETLG
;
A
#
# COMPACT_ATOMS: atom_id res chain seq x y z
N MET A 1 8.11 23.98 18.64
CA MET A 1 9.12 24.10 17.57
C MET A 1 8.52 23.47 16.32
N ALA A 2 8.52 24.17 15.19
CA ALA A 2 8.07 23.59 13.91
C ALA A 2 8.99 22.41 13.56
N GLN A 3 8.42 21.23 13.29
CA GLN A 3 9.19 20.05 12.92
C GLN A 3 9.89 20.33 11.59
N LYS A 4 11.22 20.30 11.58
CA LYS A 4 12.01 20.57 10.36
C LYS A 4 11.62 19.53 9.30
N LYS A 5 11.18 19.97 8.13
CA LYS A 5 10.88 19.08 7.00
C LYS A 5 12.20 18.44 6.54
N LEU A 6 12.27 17.12 6.64
CA LEU A 6 13.44 16.36 6.20
C LEU A 6 13.43 16.21 4.67
N HIS A 7 14.63 16.17 4.08
CA HIS A 7 14.81 15.91 2.65
C HIS A 7 14.65 14.42 2.34
N PHE A 8 14.42 14.10 1.07
CA PHE A 8 14.20 12.72 0.61
C PHE A 8 15.35 11.79 1.02
N GLU A 9 16.58 12.23 0.82
CA GLU A 9 17.81 11.50 1.13
C GLU A 9 17.93 11.19 2.64
N THR A 10 17.46 12.09 3.50
CA THR A 10 17.42 11.85 4.95
C THR A 10 16.31 10.85 5.31
N LEU A 11 15.14 10.97 4.68
CA LEU A 11 14.03 10.06 4.92
C LEU A 11 14.39 8.63 4.50
N GLN A 12 14.98 8.45 3.31
CA GLN A 12 15.33 7.13 2.77
C GLN A 12 16.37 6.38 3.60
N LEU A 13 17.21 7.11 4.35
CA LEU A 13 18.27 6.51 5.18
C LEU A 13 17.85 6.27 6.64
N HIS A 14 16.96 7.08 7.19
CA HIS A 14 16.81 7.15 8.65
C HIS A 14 15.42 6.82 9.18
N VAL A 15 14.35 7.02 8.40
CA VAL A 15 12.99 6.76 8.90
C VAL A 15 12.83 5.29 9.25
N GLY A 16 12.23 5.03 10.41
CA GLY A 16 12.08 3.70 10.99
C GLY A 16 13.30 3.18 11.74
N GLN A 17 14.46 3.90 11.64
CA GLN A 17 15.72 3.56 12.31
C GLN A 17 16.31 4.74 13.08
N GLU A 18 15.51 5.68 13.53
CA GLU A 18 15.98 6.83 14.30
C GLU A 18 16.60 6.42 15.63
N GLN A 19 16.18 5.25 16.15
CA GLN A 19 16.75 4.64 17.34
C GLN A 19 17.41 3.31 16.97
N PRO A 20 18.50 2.89 17.64
CA PRO A 20 19.07 1.56 17.48
C PRO A 20 18.11 0.48 17.98
N ASP A 21 18.41 -0.78 17.67
CA ASP A 21 17.66 -1.90 18.23
C ASP A 21 17.71 -1.87 19.77
N PRO A 22 16.56 -1.90 20.45
CA PRO A 22 16.51 -1.67 21.92
C PRO A 22 17.12 -2.82 22.74
N THR A 23 17.39 -3.97 22.12
CA THR A 23 17.94 -5.14 22.81
C THR A 23 19.46 -5.25 22.67
N THR A 24 19.98 -4.84 21.49
CA THR A 24 21.39 -5.09 21.13
C THR A 24 22.16 -3.81 20.82
N ASP A 25 21.50 -2.67 20.80
CA ASP A 25 22.05 -1.40 20.31
C ASP A 25 22.53 -1.44 18.84
N ALA A 26 22.12 -2.46 18.07
CA ALA A 26 22.50 -2.60 16.68
C ALA A 26 21.99 -1.43 15.85
N ARG A 27 22.87 -0.84 15.04
CA ARG A 27 22.51 0.27 14.13
C ARG A 27 21.80 -0.27 12.89
N ALA A 28 22.24 -1.40 12.34
CA ALA A 28 21.56 -2.07 11.23
C ALA A 28 20.24 -2.69 11.72
N VAL A 29 19.23 -2.73 10.85
CA VAL A 29 17.95 -3.39 11.18
C VAL A 29 18.19 -4.88 11.37
N PRO A 30 17.88 -5.47 12.56
CA PRO A 30 17.96 -6.92 12.72
C PRO A 30 16.92 -7.63 11.84
N ILE A 31 17.28 -8.82 11.35
CA ILE A 31 16.35 -9.68 10.61
C ILE A 31 15.65 -10.60 11.60
N TYR A 32 14.41 -10.29 11.94
CA TYR A 32 13.58 -11.10 12.83
C TYR A 32 12.91 -12.24 12.05
N GLN A 33 13.68 -13.29 11.75
CA GLN A 33 13.22 -14.46 10.99
C GLN A 33 12.45 -15.42 11.92
N THR A 34 11.25 -15.01 12.30
CA THR A 34 10.37 -15.80 13.20
C THR A 34 8.94 -15.84 12.68
N THR A 35 8.23 -16.94 12.96
CA THR A 35 6.81 -17.11 12.65
C THR A 35 5.91 -16.56 13.74
N SER A 36 6.27 -16.72 15.02
CA SER A 36 5.40 -16.41 16.15
C SER A 36 6.18 -15.75 17.29
N TYR A 37 5.44 -15.09 18.15
CA TYR A 37 5.98 -14.40 19.33
C TYR A 37 5.35 -14.99 20.60
N VAL A 38 6.12 -15.05 21.67
CA VAL A 38 5.72 -15.65 22.96
C VAL A 38 4.94 -14.62 23.78
N PHE A 39 3.85 -15.07 24.40
CA PHE A 39 3.11 -14.28 25.37
C PHE A 39 3.55 -14.61 26.79
N HIS A 40 3.54 -13.62 27.67
CA HIS A 40 3.94 -13.80 29.08
C HIS A 40 2.92 -14.67 29.84
N ASN A 41 1.62 -14.54 29.51
CA ASN A 41 0.52 -15.32 30.12
C ASN A 41 -0.74 -15.16 29.23
N SER A 42 -1.82 -15.85 29.61
CA SER A 42 -3.09 -15.83 28.86
C SER A 42 -3.75 -14.47 28.80
N ALA A 43 -3.62 -13.65 29.86
CA ALA A 43 -4.16 -12.30 29.86
C ALA A 43 -3.42 -11.37 28.88
N HIS A 44 -2.08 -11.49 28.81
CA HIS A 44 -1.28 -10.81 27.80
C HIS A 44 -1.66 -11.24 26.37
N ALA A 45 -1.85 -12.54 26.13
CA ALA A 45 -2.30 -13.04 24.86
C ALA A 45 -3.67 -12.44 24.47
N ALA A 46 -4.64 -12.49 25.39
CA ALA A 46 -5.97 -11.91 25.17
C ALA A 46 -5.88 -10.42 24.83
N ALA A 47 -5.10 -9.63 25.57
CA ALA A 47 -4.92 -8.21 25.34
C ALA A 47 -4.33 -7.92 23.94
N ARG A 48 -3.35 -8.74 23.48
CA ARG A 48 -2.78 -8.65 22.13
C ARG A 48 -3.82 -8.94 21.05
N PHE A 49 -4.58 -10.01 21.17
CA PHE A 49 -5.60 -10.38 20.18
C PHE A 49 -6.81 -9.42 20.19
N GLU A 50 -7.12 -8.83 21.33
CA GLU A 50 -8.14 -7.78 21.46
C GLU A 50 -7.63 -6.38 21.04
N LEU A 51 -6.37 -6.27 20.61
CA LEU A 51 -5.72 -5.00 20.23
C LEU A 51 -5.68 -3.97 21.36
N LYS A 52 -5.69 -4.42 22.62
CA LYS A 52 -5.55 -3.59 23.83
C LYS A 52 -4.09 -3.40 24.26
N ASP A 53 -3.21 -4.23 23.76
CA ASP A 53 -1.77 -4.16 23.99
C ASP A 53 -1.03 -4.23 22.65
N ALA A 54 -0.10 -3.29 22.44
CA ALA A 54 0.66 -3.19 21.20
C ALA A 54 1.79 -4.22 21.13
N GLY A 55 2.08 -4.77 19.95
CA GLY A 55 3.22 -5.62 19.67
C GLY A 55 2.94 -6.77 18.72
N ASN A 56 3.95 -7.59 18.56
CA ASN A 56 3.91 -8.67 17.58
C ASN A 56 3.12 -9.88 18.09
N ILE A 57 2.39 -10.53 17.19
CA ILE A 57 1.61 -11.74 17.44
C ILE A 57 2.13 -12.88 16.58
N TYR A 58 2.21 -12.64 15.29
CA TYR A 58 2.59 -13.61 14.28
C TYR A 58 3.29 -12.93 13.10
N GLY A 59 4.41 -13.48 12.64
CA GLY A 59 5.30 -12.86 11.66
C GLY A 59 4.64 -12.52 10.31
N ARG A 60 3.54 -13.18 9.96
CA ARG A 60 2.75 -12.82 8.77
C ARG A 60 2.01 -11.49 8.93
N LEU A 61 1.59 -11.14 10.15
CA LEU A 61 0.81 -9.93 10.42
C LEU A 61 1.69 -8.74 10.76
N THR A 62 2.77 -8.99 11.51
CA THR A 62 3.66 -7.96 12.05
C THR A 62 5.06 -8.54 12.25
N ASN A 63 6.06 -7.77 11.84
CA ASN A 63 7.45 -8.15 12.02
C ASN A 63 8.31 -6.88 12.14
N PRO A 64 9.20 -6.77 13.14
CA PRO A 64 10.01 -5.54 13.34
C PRO A 64 10.85 -5.15 12.12
N THR A 65 11.36 -6.12 11.37
CA THR A 65 12.13 -5.85 10.14
C THR A 65 11.25 -5.23 9.05
N GLN A 66 10.02 -5.73 8.89
CA GLN A 66 9.05 -5.19 7.93
C GLN A 66 8.60 -3.78 8.35
N ASN A 67 8.41 -3.53 9.65
CA ASN A 67 7.95 -2.25 10.15
C ASN A 67 8.87 -1.09 9.76
N VAL A 68 10.18 -1.30 9.78
CA VAL A 68 11.15 -0.27 9.34
C VAL A 68 10.94 0.09 7.87
N LEU A 69 10.76 -0.92 7.01
CA LEU A 69 10.49 -0.71 5.59
C LEU A 69 9.14 0.00 5.38
N GLU A 70 8.11 -0.39 6.13
CA GLU A 70 6.77 0.22 6.10
C GLU A 70 6.85 1.73 6.41
N GLU A 71 7.47 2.08 7.53
CA GLU A 71 7.59 3.48 7.96
C GLU A 71 8.38 4.31 6.96
N ARG A 72 9.47 3.76 6.43
CA ARG A 72 10.36 4.45 5.50
C ARG A 72 9.69 4.74 4.17
N LEU A 73 9.07 3.74 3.55
CA LEU A 73 8.35 3.91 2.29
C LEU A 73 7.14 4.84 2.44
N ALA A 74 6.38 4.72 3.53
CA ALA A 74 5.26 5.63 3.80
C ALA A 74 5.73 7.10 3.90
N ALA A 75 6.88 7.35 4.55
CA ALA A 75 7.47 8.69 4.62
C ALA A 75 7.87 9.23 3.24
N LEU A 76 8.41 8.38 2.39
CA LEU A 76 8.87 8.76 1.06
C LEU A 76 7.71 9.05 0.10
N GLU A 77 6.66 8.23 0.11
CA GLU A 77 5.45 8.43 -0.70
C GLU A 77 4.58 9.60 -0.20
N GLY A 78 4.77 10.06 1.02
CA GLY A 78 3.92 11.08 1.64
C GLY A 78 2.61 10.51 2.19
N GLY A 79 2.55 9.21 2.39
CA GLY A 79 1.44 8.52 3.06
C GLY A 79 1.30 8.95 4.53
N VAL A 80 0.16 8.64 5.13
CA VAL A 80 -0.08 9.00 6.54
C VAL A 80 0.83 8.18 7.45
N ILE A 81 1.85 8.84 8.01
CA ILE A 81 2.70 8.25 9.04
C ILE A 81 2.15 8.66 10.40
N HIS A 82 1.82 7.71 11.25
CA HIS A 82 1.38 8.05 12.58
C HIS A 82 2.16 7.32 13.67
N LYS A 83 3.26 7.94 14.14
CA LYS A 83 3.97 7.52 15.37
C LYS A 83 3.05 7.50 16.62
N ARG A 84 1.89 8.16 16.57
CA ARG A 84 0.94 8.24 17.69
C ARG A 84 -0.21 7.24 17.64
N LEU A 85 -0.46 6.58 16.50
CA LEU A 85 -1.56 5.61 16.39
C LEU A 85 -1.24 4.25 16.99
N LEU A 86 0.02 3.99 17.34
CA LEU A 86 0.42 2.87 18.21
C LEU A 86 -0.37 2.81 19.53
N TYR A 87 -0.98 3.94 19.94
CA TYR A 87 -1.78 4.01 21.18
C TYR A 87 -3.30 3.97 20.98
N PHE A 88 -3.84 4.26 19.80
CA PHE A 88 -5.29 4.34 19.58
C PHE A 88 -5.85 3.28 18.62
N VAL A 89 -5.10 2.87 17.62
CA VAL A 89 -5.38 1.67 16.83
C VAL A 89 -4.20 0.77 17.08
N GLN A 90 -4.33 -0.11 18.05
CA GLN A 90 -3.30 -1.08 18.47
C GLN A 90 -3.10 -2.17 17.40
N LEU A 91 -2.99 -1.73 16.14
CA LEU A 91 -2.51 -2.55 15.05
C LEU A 91 -0.99 -2.41 15.06
N PRO A 92 -0.26 -3.47 15.38
CA PRO A 92 1.20 -3.48 15.22
C PRO A 92 1.51 -3.24 13.74
N GLY A 93 2.42 -2.33 13.46
CA GLY A 93 2.69 -1.84 12.11
C GLY A 93 1.96 -0.51 11.87
N SER A 94 2.64 0.60 12.17
CA SER A 94 2.08 1.96 12.21
C SER A 94 2.15 2.69 10.87
N GLY A 95 2.33 1.97 9.77
CA GLY A 95 2.35 2.55 8.44
C GLY A 95 1.01 2.34 7.74
N VAL A 96 0.60 3.32 6.96
CA VAL A 96 -0.48 3.20 5.98
C VAL A 96 0.05 2.46 4.74
N LEU A 97 0.95 1.50 4.97
CA LEU A 97 1.70 0.78 3.96
C LEU A 97 1.69 -0.71 4.28
N GLU A 98 1.39 -1.53 3.29
CA GLU A 98 1.37 -2.99 3.42
C GLU A 98 2.43 -3.62 2.51
N PRO A 99 3.52 -4.17 3.07
CA PRO A 99 4.53 -4.87 2.29
C PRO A 99 4.06 -6.28 1.96
N LEU A 100 4.11 -6.60 0.69
CA LEU A 100 3.55 -7.80 0.09
C LEU A 100 4.62 -8.62 -0.64
N ALA A 101 4.33 -9.90 -0.85
CA ALA A 101 5.23 -10.86 -1.48
C ALA A 101 5.61 -10.52 -2.93
N SER A 102 4.86 -9.65 -3.61
CA SER A 102 5.14 -9.20 -4.97
C SER A 102 4.33 -7.96 -5.34
N GLY A 103 4.75 -7.25 -6.40
CA GLY A 103 3.94 -6.18 -7.00
C GLY A 103 2.59 -6.67 -7.51
N ALA A 104 2.54 -7.88 -8.08
CA ALA A 104 1.26 -8.49 -8.49
C ALA A 104 0.30 -8.72 -7.32
N ALA A 105 0.81 -9.17 -6.16
CA ALA A 105 0.01 -9.28 -4.94
C ALA A 105 -0.48 -7.91 -4.47
N ALA A 106 0.36 -6.87 -4.57
CA ALA A 106 -0.03 -5.51 -4.19
C ALA A 106 -1.18 -4.99 -5.05
N VAL A 107 -1.08 -5.10 -6.37
CA VAL A 107 -2.16 -4.69 -7.28
C VAL A 107 -3.43 -5.51 -7.05
N THR A 108 -3.31 -6.83 -6.89
CA THR A 108 -4.46 -7.71 -6.63
C THR A 108 -5.18 -7.32 -5.34
N TYR A 109 -4.43 -7.11 -4.25
CA TYR A 109 -5.01 -6.75 -2.96
C TYR A 109 -5.57 -5.33 -2.95
N ALA A 110 -4.96 -4.40 -3.72
CA ALA A 110 -5.49 -3.06 -3.84
C ALA A 110 -6.92 -3.06 -4.39
N PHE A 111 -7.20 -3.91 -5.38
CA PHE A 111 -8.55 -4.08 -5.92
C PHE A 111 -9.47 -4.90 -4.99
N GLN A 112 -9.04 -6.09 -4.59
CA GLN A 112 -9.87 -6.99 -3.78
C GLN A 112 -10.27 -6.40 -2.43
N ASN A 113 -9.50 -5.46 -1.90
CA ASN A 113 -9.86 -4.78 -0.66
C ASN A 113 -11.13 -3.94 -0.76
N ILE A 114 -11.49 -3.47 -1.95
CA ILE A 114 -12.62 -2.55 -2.16
C ILE A 114 -13.67 -3.06 -3.15
N THR A 115 -13.44 -4.20 -3.80
CA THR A 115 -14.36 -4.80 -4.76
C THR A 115 -14.94 -6.11 -4.26
N CYS A 116 -16.08 -6.49 -4.80
CA CYS A 116 -16.71 -7.80 -4.69
C CYS A 116 -17.33 -8.20 -6.03
N ALA A 117 -17.89 -9.40 -6.11
CA ALA A 117 -18.57 -9.87 -7.33
C ALA A 117 -19.68 -8.89 -7.76
N GLY A 118 -19.70 -8.56 -9.04
CA GLY A 118 -20.59 -7.56 -9.62
C GLY A 118 -20.00 -6.16 -9.75
N ASP A 119 -18.81 -5.91 -9.18
CA ASP A 119 -18.15 -4.61 -9.25
C ASP A 119 -17.33 -4.43 -10.56
N HIS A 120 -16.99 -3.19 -10.82
CA HIS A 120 -16.30 -2.76 -12.03
C HIS A 120 -15.11 -1.86 -11.73
N ILE A 121 -14.07 -1.93 -12.58
CA ILE A 121 -12.86 -1.10 -12.53
C ILE A 121 -12.68 -0.41 -13.88
N VAL A 122 -12.29 0.86 -13.89
CA VAL A 122 -11.83 1.55 -15.10
C VAL A 122 -10.31 1.63 -15.05
N ALA A 123 -9.62 1.15 -16.09
CA ALA A 123 -8.17 1.14 -16.16
C ALA A 123 -7.66 1.75 -17.46
N ALA A 124 -6.52 2.44 -17.41
CA ALA A 124 -5.82 2.80 -18.65
C ALA A 124 -5.39 1.55 -19.40
N LYS A 125 -5.44 1.57 -20.74
CA LYS A 125 -4.99 0.43 -21.57
C LYS A 125 -3.45 0.31 -21.60
N THR A 126 -2.72 1.36 -21.21
CA THR A 126 -1.25 1.45 -21.24
C THR A 126 -0.65 1.07 -19.89
N ILE A 127 -1.01 -0.09 -19.36
CA ILE A 127 -0.55 -0.61 -18.08
C ILE A 127 0.26 -1.89 -18.28
N TYR A 128 1.00 -2.29 -17.25
CA TYR A 128 1.78 -3.52 -17.23
C TYR A 128 0.93 -4.75 -17.61
N GLY A 129 1.46 -5.59 -18.51
CA GLY A 129 0.74 -6.73 -19.04
C GLY A 129 0.24 -7.73 -17.99
N GLY A 130 0.94 -7.87 -16.85
CA GLY A 130 0.47 -8.71 -15.75
C GLY A 130 -0.77 -8.13 -15.07
N THR A 131 -0.84 -6.81 -14.90
CA THR A 131 -2.03 -6.12 -14.37
C THR A 131 -3.17 -6.15 -15.38
N TYR A 132 -2.86 -5.99 -16.68
CA TYR A 132 -3.85 -6.16 -17.73
C TYR A 132 -4.50 -7.56 -17.66
N ASN A 133 -3.70 -8.62 -17.62
CA ASN A 133 -4.21 -9.99 -17.52
C ASN A 133 -4.98 -10.27 -16.21
N LEU A 134 -4.56 -9.66 -15.09
CA LEU A 134 -5.29 -9.73 -13.84
C LEU A 134 -6.72 -9.18 -14.01
N LEU A 135 -6.85 -8.01 -14.64
CA LEU A 135 -8.12 -7.31 -14.84
C LEU A 135 -8.99 -7.96 -15.93
N ASP A 136 -8.37 -8.49 -17.00
CA ASP A 136 -9.08 -9.01 -18.16
C ASP A 136 -9.47 -10.50 -18.02
N HIS A 137 -8.67 -11.29 -17.29
CA HIS A 137 -8.86 -12.75 -17.21
C HIS A 137 -9.08 -13.25 -15.78
N THR A 138 -8.29 -12.78 -14.81
CA THR A 138 -8.31 -13.36 -13.48
C THR A 138 -9.50 -12.85 -12.65
N LEU A 139 -9.65 -11.54 -12.51
CA LEU A 139 -10.73 -10.95 -11.70
C LEU A 139 -12.14 -11.22 -12.25
N PRO A 140 -12.38 -11.31 -13.58
CA PRO A 140 -13.68 -11.70 -14.09
C PRO A 140 -14.16 -13.08 -13.63
N ALA A 141 -13.25 -14.04 -13.41
CA ALA A 141 -13.60 -15.34 -12.83
C ALA A 141 -14.16 -15.23 -11.40
N TYR A 142 -13.87 -14.12 -10.71
CA TYR A 142 -14.41 -13.79 -9.38
C TYR A 142 -15.51 -12.72 -9.42
N GLY A 143 -16.02 -12.42 -10.64
CA GLY A 143 -17.13 -11.52 -10.85
C GLY A 143 -16.79 -10.03 -10.84
N VAL A 144 -15.51 -9.64 -10.86
CA VAL A 144 -15.09 -8.25 -11.00
C VAL A 144 -14.66 -7.98 -12.43
N THR A 145 -15.30 -7.01 -13.09
CA THR A 145 -15.04 -6.67 -14.50
C THR A 145 -14.22 -5.40 -14.63
N ALA A 146 -13.57 -5.20 -15.79
CA ALA A 146 -12.84 -3.98 -16.08
C ALA A 146 -13.19 -3.42 -17.47
N THR A 147 -13.03 -2.10 -17.62
CA THR A 147 -13.03 -1.41 -18.93
C THR A 147 -11.69 -0.71 -19.09
N PHE A 148 -11.00 -1.05 -20.18
CA PHE A 148 -9.74 -0.40 -20.53
C PHE A 148 -10.00 0.81 -21.44
N VAL A 149 -9.40 1.94 -21.11
CA VAL A 149 -9.57 3.20 -21.83
C VAL A 149 -8.26 3.73 -22.39
N ASP A 150 -8.34 4.47 -23.48
CA ASP A 150 -7.20 5.20 -24.00
C ASP A 150 -6.96 6.45 -23.15
N PRO A 151 -5.82 6.55 -22.43
CA PRO A 151 -5.54 7.70 -21.58
C PRO A 151 -5.13 8.96 -22.37
N ALA A 152 -4.95 8.89 -23.68
CA ALA A 152 -4.66 10.06 -24.51
C ALA A 152 -5.84 11.06 -24.55
N ASP A 153 -7.07 10.57 -24.35
CA ASP A 153 -8.26 11.40 -24.14
C ASP A 153 -8.85 11.07 -22.76
N LEU A 154 -8.65 11.97 -21.80
CA LEU A 154 -9.11 11.79 -20.42
C LEU A 154 -10.63 11.65 -20.30
N SER A 155 -11.41 12.17 -21.26
CA SER A 155 -12.87 11.99 -21.31
C SER A 155 -13.29 10.52 -21.42
N ASN A 156 -12.38 9.63 -21.85
CA ASN A 156 -12.65 8.20 -21.90
C ASN A 156 -12.79 7.58 -20.51
N PHE A 157 -12.10 8.09 -19.49
CA PHE A 157 -12.31 7.65 -18.11
C PHE A 157 -13.74 7.97 -17.64
N GLU A 158 -14.19 9.21 -17.86
CA GLU A 158 -15.54 9.65 -17.51
C GLU A 158 -16.61 8.77 -18.17
N LYS A 159 -16.49 8.53 -19.48
CA LYS A 159 -17.43 7.72 -20.29
C LYS A 159 -17.49 6.24 -19.85
N ALA A 160 -16.39 5.72 -19.31
CA ALA A 160 -16.30 4.32 -18.88
C ALA A 160 -16.83 4.07 -17.46
N ILE A 161 -17.00 5.12 -16.64
CA ILE A 161 -17.51 5.00 -15.27
C ILE A 161 -18.97 4.54 -15.30
N ARG A 162 -19.28 3.56 -14.45
CA ARG A 162 -20.61 2.96 -14.27
C ARG A 162 -21.05 3.08 -12.79
N PRO A 163 -22.33 2.89 -12.46
CA PRO A 163 -22.79 2.92 -11.06
C PRO A 163 -22.03 1.95 -10.14
N ASN A 164 -21.61 0.78 -10.66
CA ASN A 164 -20.85 -0.24 -9.95
C ASN A 164 -19.33 -0.08 -10.06
N THR A 165 -18.82 1.01 -10.63
CA THR A 165 -17.36 1.27 -10.68
C THR A 165 -16.84 1.59 -9.28
N LYS A 166 -15.76 0.89 -8.88
CA LYS A 166 -15.14 1.00 -7.54
C LYS A 166 -13.74 1.57 -7.54
N ALA A 167 -13.06 1.60 -8.67
CA ALA A 167 -11.73 2.17 -8.80
C ALA A 167 -11.48 2.69 -10.21
N VAL A 168 -10.63 3.72 -10.29
CA VAL A 168 -9.89 4.08 -11.50
C VAL A 168 -8.43 3.67 -11.27
N PHE A 169 -7.79 3.07 -12.28
CA PHE A 169 -6.41 2.59 -12.21
C PHE A 169 -5.57 3.10 -13.38
N ILE A 170 -4.40 3.67 -13.06
CA ILE A 170 -3.40 4.11 -14.04
C ILE A 170 -1.99 3.78 -13.56
N GLU A 171 -1.00 3.89 -14.44
CA GLU A 171 0.42 3.93 -14.09
C GLU A 171 0.98 5.34 -14.27
N THR A 172 1.89 5.76 -13.40
CA THR A 172 2.58 7.07 -13.53
C THR A 172 3.35 7.17 -14.84
N LEU A 173 3.93 6.06 -15.26
CA LEU A 173 4.65 5.89 -16.51
C LEU A 173 4.19 4.58 -17.14
N GLY A 174 3.45 4.67 -18.24
CA GLY A 174 2.84 3.51 -18.89
C GLY A 174 3.85 2.48 -19.39
N ASN A 175 3.51 1.20 -19.25
CA ASN A 175 4.36 0.09 -19.66
C ASN A 175 3.71 -0.72 -20.80
N PRO A 176 4.34 -0.83 -22.00
CA PRO A 176 5.70 -0.38 -22.35
C PRO A 176 5.80 1.01 -23.00
N ASN A 177 4.71 1.73 -23.18
CA ASN A 177 4.66 2.91 -24.07
C ASN A 177 5.31 4.16 -23.49
N SER A 178 5.69 4.15 -22.21
CA SER A 178 6.28 5.30 -21.48
C SER A 178 5.44 6.59 -21.57
N ASN A 179 4.14 6.47 -21.80
CA ASN A 179 3.23 7.61 -21.80
C ASN A 179 3.00 8.11 -20.37
N ILE A 180 2.89 9.42 -20.23
CA ILE A 180 2.57 10.09 -18.98
C ILE A 180 1.09 10.48 -19.01
N ILE A 181 0.40 10.27 -17.87
CA ILE A 181 -1.01 10.61 -17.70
C ILE A 181 -1.09 11.76 -16.69
N ASP A 182 -1.96 12.71 -16.92
CA ASP A 182 -2.26 13.80 -15.99
C ASP A 182 -3.01 13.23 -14.77
N ILE A 183 -2.26 13.07 -13.68
CA ILE A 183 -2.77 12.45 -12.44
C ILE A 183 -3.86 13.30 -11.81
N ASP A 184 -3.64 14.62 -11.70
CA ASP A 184 -4.59 15.54 -11.07
C ASP A 184 -5.93 15.50 -11.83
N ALA A 185 -5.90 15.54 -13.15
CA ALA A 185 -7.12 15.51 -13.96
C ALA A 185 -7.86 14.17 -13.86
N VAL A 186 -7.16 13.04 -13.82
CA VAL A 186 -7.80 11.72 -13.61
C VAL A 186 -8.35 11.59 -12.20
N ALA A 187 -7.65 12.12 -11.18
CA ALA A 187 -8.13 12.15 -9.80
C ALA A 187 -9.43 12.95 -9.68
N GLU A 188 -9.50 14.13 -10.32
CA GLU A 188 -10.73 14.94 -10.35
C GLU A 188 -11.90 14.17 -10.97
N ILE A 189 -11.66 13.45 -12.08
CA ILE A 189 -12.70 12.61 -12.71
C ILE A 189 -13.18 11.54 -11.72
N ALA A 190 -12.27 10.78 -11.12
CA ALA A 190 -12.62 9.71 -10.20
C ALA A 190 -13.39 10.24 -8.97
N HIS A 191 -12.91 11.34 -8.38
CA HIS A 191 -13.49 11.91 -7.17
C HIS A 191 -14.88 12.50 -7.39
N ARG A 192 -15.18 13.09 -8.58
CA ARG A 192 -16.55 13.52 -8.92
C ARG A 192 -17.57 12.39 -8.84
N HIS A 193 -17.13 11.15 -9.06
CA HIS A 193 -17.95 9.95 -8.96
C HIS A 193 -17.82 9.22 -7.63
N ASN A 194 -17.14 9.82 -6.65
CA ASN A 194 -16.84 9.18 -5.37
C ASN A 194 -16.14 7.81 -5.52
N ILE A 195 -15.10 7.78 -6.36
CA ILE A 195 -14.29 6.61 -6.71
C ILE A 195 -12.83 6.94 -6.40
N PRO A 196 -12.06 6.05 -5.72
CA PRO A 196 -10.63 6.27 -5.50
C PRO A 196 -9.82 6.10 -6.79
N LEU A 197 -8.76 6.90 -6.92
CA LEU A 197 -7.71 6.71 -7.90
C LEU A 197 -6.60 5.86 -7.30
N ILE A 198 -6.33 4.71 -7.92
CA ILE A 198 -5.22 3.81 -7.60
C ILE A 198 -4.15 3.95 -8.67
N ILE A 199 -2.90 4.17 -8.27
CA ILE A 199 -1.79 4.38 -9.21
C ILE A 199 -0.66 3.37 -8.94
N ASP A 200 -0.20 2.72 -9.99
CA ASP A 200 1.08 2.01 -9.96
C ASP A 200 2.22 2.99 -10.23
N ASN A 201 3.05 3.21 -9.20
CA ASN A 201 4.19 4.13 -9.24
C ASN A 201 5.53 3.39 -9.36
N THR A 202 5.51 2.14 -9.83
CA THR A 202 6.70 1.29 -9.88
C THR A 202 7.85 1.89 -10.67
N ALA A 203 7.56 2.50 -11.83
CA ALA A 203 8.59 3.02 -12.71
C ALA A 203 9.17 4.36 -12.25
N ALA A 204 8.34 5.27 -11.75
CA ALA A 204 8.78 6.58 -11.28
C ALA A 204 9.30 6.56 -9.84
N THR A 205 8.72 5.73 -8.99
CA THR A 205 8.93 5.71 -7.53
C THR A 205 8.62 7.06 -6.86
N ALA A 206 8.60 7.08 -5.53
CA ALA A 206 8.41 8.32 -4.75
C ALA A 206 9.53 9.36 -4.95
N TYR A 207 10.64 8.96 -5.58
CA TYR A 207 11.73 9.87 -5.88
C TYR A 207 11.38 10.85 -7.01
N LEU A 208 10.86 10.33 -8.13
CA LEU A 208 10.49 11.17 -9.28
C LEU A 208 9.09 11.76 -9.16
N VAL A 209 8.11 10.96 -8.70
CA VAL A 209 6.71 11.38 -8.61
C VAL A 209 6.09 10.89 -7.30
N LYS A 210 5.35 11.77 -6.62
CA LYS A 210 4.56 11.46 -5.43
C LYS A 210 3.06 11.53 -5.77
N PRO A 211 2.45 10.46 -6.26
CA PRO A 211 1.08 10.49 -6.75
C PRO A 211 0.05 10.93 -5.70
N LEU A 212 0.28 10.62 -4.41
CA LEU A 212 -0.60 11.08 -3.33
C LEU A 212 -0.69 12.61 -3.24
N SER A 213 0.40 13.31 -3.57
CA SER A 213 0.38 14.80 -3.60
C SER A 213 -0.31 15.37 -4.84
N LEU A 214 -0.62 14.52 -5.82
CA LEU A 214 -1.30 14.84 -7.08
C LEU A 214 -2.72 14.25 -7.12
N GLY A 215 -3.32 13.95 -5.97
CA GLY A 215 -4.71 13.52 -5.88
C GLY A 215 -4.95 12.01 -5.94
N ALA A 216 -3.91 11.17 -6.08
CA ALA A 216 -4.09 9.73 -5.92
C ALA A 216 -4.49 9.39 -4.48
N ASP A 217 -5.31 8.36 -4.32
CA ASP A 217 -5.74 7.88 -3.00
C ASP A 217 -4.90 6.71 -2.53
N ILE A 218 -4.54 5.82 -3.45
CA ILE A 218 -3.79 4.60 -3.19
C ILE A 218 -2.66 4.49 -4.21
N VAL A 219 -1.46 4.20 -3.74
CA VAL A 219 -0.28 3.96 -4.57
C VAL A 219 0.17 2.52 -4.38
N VAL A 220 0.45 1.82 -5.48
CA VAL A 220 1.08 0.51 -5.48
C VAL A 220 2.46 0.59 -6.12
N ASN A 221 3.39 -0.20 -5.63
CA ASN A 221 4.71 -0.34 -6.23
C ASN A 221 5.13 -1.81 -6.24
N SER A 222 5.69 -2.27 -7.35
CA SER A 222 6.53 -3.45 -7.34
C SER A 222 7.91 -3.04 -6.81
N THR A 223 8.12 -3.22 -5.49
CA THR A 223 9.41 -2.88 -4.87
C THR A 223 10.56 -3.76 -5.33
N SER A 224 10.28 -4.82 -6.10
CA SER A 224 11.26 -5.65 -6.81
C SER A 224 12.06 -4.89 -7.86
N LYS A 225 11.58 -3.72 -8.30
CA LYS A 225 12.16 -2.93 -9.40
C LYS A 225 13.10 -1.86 -8.85
N TYR A 226 12.80 -0.60 -9.12
CA TYR A 226 13.72 0.51 -8.80
C TYR A 226 13.91 0.74 -7.29
N ILE A 227 12.89 0.44 -6.45
CA ILE A 227 13.01 0.57 -5.00
C ILE A 227 14.07 -0.40 -4.44
N ASN A 228 14.07 -1.66 -4.88
CA ASN A 228 15.12 -2.61 -4.52
C ASN A 228 16.45 -2.30 -5.25
N GLY A 229 16.39 -1.92 -6.54
CA GLY A 229 17.51 -1.55 -7.38
C GLY A 229 18.52 -2.66 -7.68
N ASN A 230 18.57 -3.73 -6.89
CA ASN A 230 19.58 -4.78 -6.92
C ASN A 230 19.13 -6.09 -7.56
N SER A 231 17.87 -6.19 -8.00
CA SER A 231 17.29 -7.40 -8.64
C SER A 231 17.37 -8.68 -7.80
N ASN A 232 17.43 -8.57 -6.47
CA ASN A 232 17.65 -9.68 -5.55
C ASN A 232 16.48 -9.96 -4.58
N SER A 233 15.34 -9.22 -4.74
CA SER A 233 14.15 -9.38 -3.91
C SER A 233 12.89 -9.25 -4.74
N ILE A 234 11.96 -10.19 -4.59
CA ILE A 234 10.60 -10.07 -5.12
C ILE A 234 9.72 -9.53 -4.00
N SER A 235 9.05 -8.41 -4.27
CA SER A 235 8.28 -7.69 -3.27
C SER A 235 7.32 -6.68 -3.88
N GLY A 236 6.37 -6.21 -3.12
CA GLY A 236 5.43 -5.16 -3.50
C GLY A 236 4.93 -4.40 -2.29
N VAL A 237 4.27 -3.30 -2.52
CA VAL A 237 3.75 -2.45 -1.46
C VAL A 237 2.50 -1.73 -1.89
N ILE A 238 1.59 -1.51 -0.95
CA ILE A 238 0.43 -0.63 -1.07
C ILE A 238 0.59 0.51 -0.07
N THR A 239 0.50 1.75 -0.55
CA THR A 239 0.48 2.96 0.28
C THR A 239 -0.88 3.63 0.16
N ASP A 240 -1.55 3.86 1.28
CA ASP A 240 -2.82 4.58 1.35
C ASP A 240 -2.55 6.04 1.76
N GLY A 241 -3.11 7.00 1.05
CA GLY A 241 -3.06 8.43 1.39
C GLY A 241 -3.89 8.78 2.61
N GLY A 242 -4.86 7.94 2.98
CA GLY A 242 -5.77 8.16 4.10
C GLY A 242 -6.73 9.33 3.92
N THR A 243 -6.83 9.88 2.73
CA THR A 243 -7.63 11.08 2.41
C THR A 243 -8.99 10.74 1.82
N PHE A 244 -9.14 9.57 1.19
CA PHE A 244 -10.37 9.16 0.55
C PHE A 244 -11.48 8.89 1.58
N LYS A 245 -12.65 9.47 1.36
CA LYS A 245 -13.83 9.30 2.21
C LYS A 245 -14.65 8.10 1.75
N TRP A 246 -14.55 7.00 2.46
CA TRP A 246 -15.24 5.76 2.15
C TRP A 246 -16.76 5.87 2.41
N ASP A 247 -17.53 6.02 1.34
CA ASP A 247 -18.99 5.92 1.39
C ASP A 247 -19.39 4.44 1.60
N THR A 248 -20.02 4.13 2.73
CA THR A 248 -20.37 2.76 3.12
C THR A 248 -21.55 2.18 2.35
N GLU A 249 -22.31 2.98 1.62
CA GLU A 249 -23.34 2.49 0.70
C GLU A 249 -22.66 2.01 -0.60
N LYS A 250 -21.71 2.79 -1.11
CA LYS A 250 -20.92 2.41 -2.28
C LYS A 250 -19.88 1.31 -1.98
N TYR A 251 -19.28 1.34 -0.79
CA TYR A 251 -18.26 0.39 -0.34
C TYR A 251 -18.70 -0.32 0.96
N PRO A 252 -19.70 -1.22 0.91
CA PRO A 252 -20.26 -1.83 2.11
C PRO A 252 -19.24 -2.63 2.94
N GLY A 253 -18.20 -3.16 2.30
CA GLY A 253 -17.10 -3.83 2.98
C GLY A 253 -16.26 -2.91 3.88
N MET A 254 -16.37 -1.59 3.73
CA MET A 254 -15.66 -0.60 4.57
C MET A 254 -16.42 -0.24 5.85
N ARG A 255 -17.70 -0.62 6.00
CA ARG A 255 -18.59 -0.18 7.09
C ARG A 255 -17.99 -0.36 8.49
N ASN A 256 -17.33 -1.48 8.74
CA ASN A 256 -16.72 -1.76 10.04
C ASN A 256 -15.35 -1.06 10.25
N PHE A 257 -14.80 -0.47 9.19
CA PHE A 257 -13.45 0.08 9.20
C PHE A 257 -13.42 1.61 9.13
N VAL A 258 -14.46 2.28 8.65
CA VAL A 258 -14.53 3.76 8.59
C VAL A 258 -14.32 4.44 9.94
N LYS A 259 -14.59 3.75 11.04
CA LYS A 259 -14.29 4.22 12.41
C LYS A 259 -12.80 4.45 12.67
N PHE A 260 -11.91 3.87 11.85
CA PHE A 260 -10.46 4.07 11.95
C PHE A 260 -9.98 5.33 11.19
N GLY A 261 -10.91 6.11 10.60
CA GLY A 261 -10.60 7.36 9.90
C GLY A 261 -9.61 7.15 8.75
N PRO A 262 -8.47 7.87 8.73
CA PRO A 262 -7.48 7.76 7.66
C PRO A 262 -6.89 6.37 7.45
N PHE A 263 -7.08 5.46 8.40
CA PHE A 263 -6.54 4.09 8.34
C PHE A 263 -7.59 3.04 7.97
N ALA A 264 -8.76 3.47 7.55
CA ALA A 264 -9.88 2.56 7.24
C ALA A 264 -9.49 1.50 6.21
N TYR A 265 -8.83 1.92 5.13
CA TYR A 265 -8.44 1.04 4.04
C TYR A 265 -7.38 0.01 4.46
N THR A 266 -6.30 0.46 5.10
CA THR A 266 -5.22 -0.43 5.56
C THR A 266 -5.65 -1.31 6.72
N ALA A 267 -6.49 -0.80 7.64
CA ALA A 267 -7.08 -1.63 8.70
C ALA A 267 -7.89 -2.79 8.12
N LYS A 268 -8.68 -2.55 7.08
CA LYS A 268 -9.42 -3.61 6.38
C LYS A 268 -8.48 -4.57 5.67
N LEU A 269 -7.49 -4.03 4.95
CA LEU A 269 -6.53 -4.83 4.20
C LEU A 269 -5.76 -5.78 5.12
N ARG A 270 -5.17 -5.27 6.21
CA ARG A 270 -4.36 -6.05 7.16
C ARG A 270 -5.18 -7.10 7.90
N ASN A 271 -6.37 -6.76 8.39
CA ASN A 271 -7.23 -7.69 9.12
C ASN A 271 -8.01 -8.66 8.22
N GLY A 272 -8.18 -8.31 6.94
CA GLY A 272 -8.86 -9.13 5.94
C GLY A 272 -7.89 -9.91 5.07
N LEU A 273 -7.62 -9.39 3.87
CA LEU A 273 -6.87 -10.10 2.84
C LEU A 273 -5.47 -10.50 3.29
N PHE A 274 -4.70 -9.57 3.84
CA PHE A 274 -3.32 -9.81 4.27
C PHE A 274 -3.26 -10.95 5.29
N ARG A 275 -4.11 -10.90 6.31
CA ARG A 275 -4.22 -11.92 7.33
C ARG A 275 -4.66 -13.27 6.78
N ASN A 276 -5.68 -13.30 5.90
CA ASN A 276 -6.40 -14.51 5.54
C ASN A 276 -5.80 -15.23 4.33
N THR A 277 -5.21 -14.51 3.38
CA THR A 277 -4.65 -15.05 2.14
C THR A 277 -3.13 -15.12 2.12
N GLY A 278 -2.45 -14.35 3.01
CA GLY A 278 -1.07 -14.62 3.40
C GLY A 278 0.03 -14.21 2.43
N ALA A 279 -0.22 -13.31 1.47
CA ALA A 279 0.81 -12.80 0.56
C ALA A 279 1.73 -11.76 1.23
N CYS A 280 2.22 -12.06 2.44
CA CYS A 280 3.11 -11.17 3.20
C CYS A 280 4.55 -11.19 2.66
N LEU A 281 5.26 -10.09 2.86
CA LEU A 281 6.68 -10.00 2.59
C LEU A 281 7.48 -10.84 3.61
N SER A 282 8.55 -11.49 3.19
CA SER A 282 9.48 -12.14 4.14
C SER A 282 10.38 -11.10 4.81
N PRO A 283 10.81 -11.33 6.08
CA PRO A 283 11.76 -10.43 6.75
C PRO A 283 13.06 -10.25 6.00
N GLN A 284 13.57 -11.32 5.36
CA GLN A 284 14.76 -11.25 4.52
C GLN A 284 14.58 -10.32 3.33
N ASN A 285 13.44 -10.40 2.63
CA ASN A 285 13.15 -9.50 1.52
C ASN A 285 12.90 -8.06 1.98
N ALA A 286 12.30 -7.86 3.17
CA ALA A 286 12.18 -6.54 3.76
C ALA A 286 13.53 -5.89 4.02
N PHE A 287 14.49 -6.65 4.55
CA PHE A 287 15.86 -6.20 4.76
C PHE A 287 16.55 -5.83 3.44
N LEU A 288 16.46 -6.70 2.41
CA LEU A 288 17.03 -6.42 1.08
C LEU A 288 16.44 -5.17 0.42
N ASN A 289 15.13 -4.96 0.56
CA ASN A 289 14.49 -3.74 0.06
C ASN A 289 14.92 -2.50 0.84
N SER A 290 15.13 -2.62 2.15
CA SER A 290 15.61 -1.49 2.98
C SER A 290 17.01 -1.05 2.54
N ILE A 291 17.91 -2.00 2.21
CA ILE A 291 19.23 -1.70 1.66
C ILE A 291 19.13 -1.05 0.27
N GLY A 292 18.32 -1.63 -0.63
CA GLY A 292 18.12 -1.08 -1.96
C GLY A 292 17.58 0.35 -1.93
N LEU A 293 16.63 0.59 -1.03
CA LEU A 293 15.99 1.89 -0.85
C LEU A 293 16.99 3.00 -0.45
N GLU A 294 18.08 2.66 0.26
CA GLU A 294 19.10 3.63 0.70
C GLU A 294 19.85 4.29 -0.46
N THR A 295 19.76 3.75 -1.67
CA THR A 295 20.41 4.25 -2.88
C THR A 295 19.43 4.64 -3.99
N LEU A 296 18.15 4.84 -3.67
CA LEU A 296 17.11 5.15 -4.66
C LEU A 296 17.27 6.55 -5.27
N GLY A 297 17.73 7.54 -4.49
CA GLY A 297 17.86 8.95 -4.87
C GLY A 297 19.21 9.34 -5.45
#